data_0bafcba423fca95b628b8077b3fb9e67
#
_entry.id   0bafcba423fca95b628b8077b3fb9e67
#
_cell.length_a   1.000
_cell.length_b   1.000
_cell.length_c   1.000
_cell.angle_alpha   90.00
_cell.angle_beta   90.00
_cell.angle_gamma   90.00
#
_symmetry.space_group_name_H-M   'P 1'
#
loop_
_entity.id
_entity.type
_entity.pdbx_description
1 polymer ?
#
loop_
_entity_poly.entity_id
_entity_poly.type
_entity_poly.pdbx_seq_one_letter_code
_entity_poly.pdbx_strand_id
1 'polypeptide(L)'
;MVKKIWKILKDRRGSSFPLAIAAVLALLIIFCGISEYFRLQLIAAGVRDATEDAIISTVNDNYYGVYHGVREGYSGNYLPDGGGAWEAAINEGDIYSFLDLTLGTQEDGGRHVKYAGDGGGAMEFAIDSLSVSVRNAPLAPSDPQNAARFEADAVIRLEVPVRFGGMLLPSMHITIKVQAGYIEVF
;
A
#
# COMPACT_ATOMS: atom_id res chain seq x y z
N MET A 1 12.62 -26.30 -49.76
CA MET A 1 13.08 -26.08 -48.37
C MET A 1 12.09 -26.60 -47.35
N VAL A 2 10.82 -26.26 -47.42
CA VAL A 2 9.75 -26.64 -46.46
C VAL A 2 9.60 -28.15 -46.23
N LYS A 3 9.67 -28.99 -47.28
CA LYS A 3 9.56 -30.45 -47.19
C LYS A 3 10.72 -31.10 -46.38
N LYS A 4 11.87 -30.48 -46.32
CA LYS A 4 13.03 -30.99 -45.56
C LYS A 4 12.86 -30.74 -44.07
N ILE A 5 12.27 -29.59 -43.71
CA ILE A 5 11.93 -29.23 -42.32
C ILE A 5 10.85 -30.16 -41.78
N TRP A 6 9.84 -30.44 -42.57
CA TRP A 6 8.75 -31.38 -42.20
C TRP A 6 9.20 -32.81 -41.97
N LYS A 7 10.23 -33.27 -42.75
CA LYS A 7 10.83 -34.59 -42.60
C LYS A 7 11.64 -34.72 -41.31
N ILE A 8 12.30 -33.64 -40.86
CA ILE A 8 13.06 -33.57 -39.60
C ILE A 8 12.10 -33.55 -38.41
N LEU A 9 11.00 -32.80 -38.49
CA LEU A 9 9.93 -32.77 -37.46
C LEU A 9 9.18 -34.10 -37.30
N LYS A 10 9.11 -34.93 -38.38
CA LYS A 10 8.45 -36.23 -38.39
C LYS A 10 9.38 -37.39 -38.03
N ASP A 11 10.67 -37.17 -37.93
CA ASP A 11 11.65 -38.20 -37.56
C ASP A 11 11.60 -38.46 -36.06
N ARG A 12 10.88 -39.53 -35.66
CA ARG A 12 10.72 -39.98 -34.26
C ARG A 12 12.01 -40.62 -33.67
N ARG A 13 13.10 -40.71 -34.44
CA ARG A 13 14.41 -41.16 -33.94
C ARG A 13 15.26 -40.05 -33.36
N GLY A 14 14.74 -38.81 -33.33
CA GLY A 14 15.36 -37.68 -32.68
C GLY A 14 15.45 -37.88 -31.20
N SER A 15 16.62 -37.65 -30.61
CA SER A 15 16.86 -37.59 -29.18
C SER A 15 15.75 -36.83 -28.46
N SER A 16 15.21 -37.35 -27.33
CA SER A 16 14.28 -36.65 -26.46
C SER A 16 14.89 -35.41 -25.78
N PHE A 17 16.19 -35.20 -25.98
CA PHE A 17 16.96 -34.12 -25.40
C PHE A 17 16.47 -32.69 -25.78
N PRO A 18 16.15 -32.34 -27.05
CA PRO A 18 15.58 -31.01 -27.34
C PRO A 18 14.22 -30.78 -26.73
N LEU A 19 13.38 -31.83 -26.61
CA LEU A 19 12.08 -31.74 -25.94
C LEU A 19 12.27 -31.49 -24.45
N ALA A 20 13.22 -32.18 -23.82
CA ALA A 20 13.52 -31.97 -22.39
C ALA A 20 14.01 -30.55 -22.12
N ILE A 21 14.91 -30.00 -22.97
CA ILE A 21 15.35 -28.60 -22.86
C ILE A 21 14.17 -27.64 -23.00
N ALA A 22 13.33 -27.85 -24.02
CA ALA A 22 12.16 -26.99 -24.24
C ALA A 22 11.20 -27.04 -23.05
N ALA A 23 10.97 -28.19 -22.44
CA ALA A 23 10.15 -28.35 -21.25
C ALA A 23 10.74 -27.62 -20.04
N VAL A 24 12.05 -27.74 -19.80
CA VAL A 24 12.74 -27.04 -18.72
C VAL A 24 12.67 -25.51 -18.91
N LEU A 25 12.90 -25.01 -20.13
CA LEU A 25 12.79 -23.59 -20.44
C LEU A 25 11.36 -23.07 -20.23
N ALA A 26 10.34 -23.83 -20.63
CA ALA A 26 8.96 -23.47 -20.41
C ALA A 26 8.62 -23.37 -18.90
N LEU A 27 9.11 -24.33 -18.10
CA LEU A 27 8.95 -24.31 -16.64
C LEU A 27 9.66 -23.11 -16.01
N LEU A 28 10.87 -22.76 -16.47
CA LEU A 28 11.58 -21.57 -15.97
C LEU A 28 10.83 -20.28 -16.27
N ILE A 29 10.25 -20.14 -17.48
CA ILE A 29 9.45 -18.96 -17.84
C ILE A 29 8.22 -18.84 -16.94
N ILE A 30 7.50 -19.96 -16.71
CA ILE A 30 6.35 -19.99 -15.81
C ILE A 30 6.78 -19.60 -14.38
N PHE A 31 7.89 -20.14 -13.91
CA PHE A 31 8.41 -19.85 -12.58
C PHE A 31 8.79 -18.36 -12.41
N CYS A 32 9.41 -17.76 -13.42
CA CYS A 32 9.70 -16.32 -13.44
C CYS A 32 8.42 -15.49 -13.35
N GLY A 33 7.36 -15.86 -14.07
CA GLY A 33 6.07 -15.16 -13.99
C GLY A 33 5.42 -15.25 -12.62
N ILE A 34 5.42 -16.44 -12.02
CA ILE A 34 4.89 -16.66 -10.67
C ILE A 34 5.70 -15.86 -9.63
N SER A 35 7.02 -15.89 -9.72
CA SER A 35 7.90 -15.13 -8.82
C SER A 35 7.63 -13.63 -8.88
N GLU A 36 7.49 -13.07 -10.09
CA GLU A 36 7.16 -11.66 -10.26
C GLU A 36 5.78 -11.32 -9.71
N TYR A 37 4.78 -12.17 -9.93
CA TYR A 37 3.45 -12.00 -9.36
C TYR A 37 3.49 -11.92 -7.83
N PHE A 38 4.22 -12.83 -7.17
CA PHE A 38 4.37 -12.78 -5.70
C PHE A 38 5.11 -11.53 -5.24
N ARG A 39 6.14 -11.08 -5.96
CA ARG A 39 6.83 -9.82 -5.64
C ARG A 39 5.87 -8.65 -5.64
N LEU A 40 5.03 -8.52 -6.68
CA LEU A 40 4.03 -7.46 -6.78
C LEU A 40 3.01 -7.51 -5.64
N GLN A 41 2.55 -8.70 -5.28
CA GLN A 41 1.61 -8.91 -4.16
C GLN A 41 2.23 -8.51 -2.81
N LEU A 42 3.47 -8.89 -2.55
CA LEU A 42 4.18 -8.53 -1.31
C LEU A 42 4.38 -7.03 -1.17
N ILE A 43 4.76 -6.33 -2.26
CA ILE A 43 4.91 -4.88 -2.25
C ILE A 43 3.56 -4.21 -1.98
N ALA A 44 2.49 -4.61 -2.68
CA ALA A 44 1.17 -4.03 -2.49
C ALA A 44 0.62 -4.25 -1.07
N ALA A 45 0.79 -5.46 -0.52
CA ALA A 45 0.41 -5.77 0.86
C ALA A 45 1.23 -4.94 1.86
N GLY A 46 2.55 -4.90 1.72
CA GLY A 46 3.41 -4.14 2.63
C GLY A 46 3.11 -2.64 2.64
N VAL A 47 2.86 -2.04 1.47
CA VAL A 47 2.45 -0.62 1.39
C VAL A 47 1.08 -0.40 2.00
N ARG A 48 0.13 -1.32 1.77
CA ARG A 48 -1.20 -1.24 2.39
C ARG A 48 -1.11 -1.30 3.92
N ASP A 49 -0.41 -2.29 4.45
CA ASP A 49 -0.26 -2.50 5.90
C ASP A 49 0.42 -1.29 6.55
N ALA A 50 1.50 -0.76 5.95
CA ALA A 50 2.17 0.44 6.45
C ALA A 50 1.25 1.68 6.41
N THR A 51 0.40 1.82 5.38
CA THR A 51 -0.57 2.91 5.30
C THR A 51 -1.66 2.77 6.36
N GLU A 52 -2.12 1.55 6.63
CA GLU A 52 -3.09 1.25 7.68
C GLU A 52 -2.52 1.59 9.06
N ASP A 53 -1.27 1.19 9.34
CA ASP A 53 -0.58 1.54 10.59
C ASP A 53 -0.42 3.05 10.76
N ALA A 54 -0.09 3.78 9.69
CA ALA A 54 0.02 5.24 9.72
C ALA A 54 -1.32 5.90 10.06
N ILE A 55 -2.42 5.45 9.47
CA ILE A 55 -3.77 5.95 9.76
C ILE A 55 -4.21 5.60 11.18
N ILE A 56 -3.93 4.39 11.66
CA ILE A 56 -4.21 4.00 13.05
C ILE A 56 -3.44 4.90 14.02
N SER A 57 -2.16 5.20 13.73
CA SER A 57 -1.37 6.13 14.54
C SER A 57 -2.01 7.52 14.55
N THR A 58 -2.43 8.04 13.40
CA THR A 58 -3.13 9.34 13.31
C THR A 58 -4.42 9.36 14.13
N VAL A 59 -5.22 8.29 14.09
CA VAL A 59 -6.43 8.16 14.92
C VAL A 59 -6.06 8.19 16.40
N ASN A 60 -5.06 7.42 16.81
CA ASN A 60 -4.62 7.36 18.20
C ASN A 60 -4.09 8.71 18.71
N ASP A 61 -3.34 9.44 17.89
CA ASP A 61 -2.80 10.76 18.24
C ASP A 61 -3.92 11.77 18.47
N ASN A 62 -5.01 11.71 17.71
CA ASN A 62 -6.19 12.56 17.94
C ASN A 62 -6.91 12.25 19.26
N TYR A 63 -6.70 11.07 19.85
CA TYR A 63 -7.29 10.68 21.14
C TYR A 63 -6.36 10.89 22.33
N TYR A 64 -5.05 11.05 22.10
CA TYR A 64 -4.07 11.20 23.19
C TYR A 64 -4.30 12.45 24.05
N GLY A 65 -4.66 13.58 23.44
CA GLY A 65 -4.92 14.86 24.11
C GLY A 65 -6.34 15.08 24.59
N VAL A 66 -7.27 14.14 24.39
CA VAL A 66 -8.70 14.32 24.70
C VAL A 66 -8.99 14.04 26.16
N TYR A 67 -9.72 14.97 26.84
CA TYR A 67 -10.21 14.72 28.18
C TYR A 67 -11.11 13.49 28.25
N HIS A 68 -11.06 12.74 29.35
CA HIS A 68 -11.79 11.49 29.51
C HIS A 68 -13.30 11.61 29.21
N GLY A 69 -13.97 12.65 29.71
CA GLY A 69 -15.39 12.84 29.45
C GLY A 69 -15.76 13.16 28.01
N VAL A 70 -14.84 13.75 27.25
CA VAL A 70 -15.04 14.02 25.82
C VAL A 70 -14.78 12.74 25.02
N ARG A 71 -13.78 11.97 25.40
CA ARG A 71 -13.45 10.70 24.75
C ARG A 71 -14.57 9.66 24.87
N GLU A 72 -15.28 9.62 25.99
CA GLU A 72 -16.46 8.78 26.19
C GLU A 72 -17.59 9.11 25.22
N GLY A 73 -17.60 10.33 24.65
CA GLY A 73 -18.53 10.74 23.60
C GLY A 73 -18.08 10.37 22.17
N TYR A 74 -17.03 9.55 21.99
CA TYR A 74 -16.49 9.11 20.69
C TYR A 74 -15.90 10.23 19.82
N SER A 75 -15.56 11.35 20.44
CA SER A 75 -15.03 12.52 19.75
C SER A 75 -13.53 12.36 19.51
N GLY A 76 -13.04 12.93 18.42
CA GLY A 76 -11.63 13.15 18.19
C GLY A 76 -11.10 14.34 19.03
N ASN A 77 -10.03 14.96 18.59
CA ASN A 77 -9.38 16.05 19.30
C ASN A 77 -10.27 17.31 19.33
N TYR A 78 -10.59 17.80 20.53
CA TYR A 78 -11.28 19.07 20.77
C TYR A 78 -10.48 19.92 21.75
N LEU A 79 -10.31 21.19 21.45
CA LEU A 79 -9.64 22.17 22.29
C LEU A 79 -10.63 23.28 22.72
N PRO A 80 -10.51 23.84 23.92
CA PRO A 80 -11.31 24.98 24.33
C PRO A 80 -10.93 26.22 23.52
N ASP A 81 -11.92 26.93 22.99
CA ASP A 81 -11.75 28.14 22.19
C ASP A 81 -11.40 29.40 23.01
N GLY A 82 -11.31 29.27 24.32
CA GLY A 82 -11.13 30.40 25.25
C GLY A 82 -12.39 31.18 25.56
N GLY A 83 -13.50 30.95 24.88
CA GLY A 83 -14.84 31.54 25.11
C GLY A 83 -15.80 30.62 25.85
N GLY A 84 -15.37 29.43 26.21
CA GLY A 84 -16.14 28.41 26.88
C GLY A 84 -16.80 27.39 25.94
N ALA A 85 -16.57 27.48 24.64
CA ALA A 85 -16.92 26.46 23.66
C ALA A 85 -15.74 25.56 23.33
N TRP A 86 -15.99 24.48 22.62
CA TRP A 86 -15.00 23.52 22.17
C TRP A 86 -14.92 23.55 20.64
N GLU A 87 -13.72 23.67 20.11
CA GLU A 87 -13.45 23.64 18.67
C GLU A 87 -12.68 22.37 18.31
N ALA A 88 -13.05 21.75 17.18
CA ALA A 88 -12.35 20.57 16.68
C ALA A 88 -10.93 20.94 16.21
N ALA A 89 -9.93 20.30 16.78
CA ALA A 89 -8.51 20.48 16.46
C ALA A 89 -7.95 19.15 15.91
N ILE A 90 -8.43 18.77 14.73
CA ILE A 90 -8.06 17.49 14.10
C ILE A 90 -6.64 17.58 13.56
N ASN A 91 -5.83 16.55 13.87
CA ASN A 91 -4.54 16.33 13.28
C ASN A 91 -4.67 15.26 12.18
N GLU A 92 -4.34 15.62 10.94
CA GLU A 92 -4.33 14.67 9.81
C GLU A 92 -3.09 13.75 9.81
N GLY A 93 -2.11 14.03 10.67
CA GLY A 93 -0.85 13.29 10.77
C GLY A 93 0.10 13.55 9.60
N ASP A 94 1.34 13.14 9.78
CA ASP A 94 2.35 13.13 8.72
C ASP A 94 2.55 11.70 8.22
N ILE A 95 1.61 11.27 7.38
CA ILE A 95 1.57 9.90 6.86
C ILE A 95 2.78 9.62 5.96
N TYR A 96 3.24 10.59 5.18
CA TYR A 96 4.41 10.40 4.34
C TYR A 96 5.68 10.16 5.15
N SER A 97 5.92 10.93 6.22
CA SER A 97 7.07 10.70 7.10
C SER A 97 7.00 9.32 7.76
N PHE A 98 5.81 8.86 8.15
CA PHE A 98 5.63 7.51 8.69
C PHE A 98 5.95 6.43 7.65
N LEU A 99 5.47 6.59 6.41
CA LEU A 99 5.74 5.67 5.32
C LEU A 99 7.22 5.65 4.94
N ASP A 100 7.88 6.80 4.90
CA ASP A 100 9.31 6.92 4.63
C ASP A 100 10.14 6.17 5.67
N LEU A 101 9.77 6.30 6.94
CA LEU A 101 10.45 5.60 8.03
C LEU A 101 10.19 4.08 7.97
N THR A 102 8.94 3.67 7.75
CA THR A 102 8.52 2.27 7.82
C THR A 102 8.94 1.47 6.59
N LEU A 103 8.75 2.03 5.40
CA LEU A 103 9.06 1.39 4.12
C LEU A 103 10.48 1.69 3.66
N GLY A 104 11.14 2.71 4.23
CA GLY A 104 12.43 3.21 3.79
C GLY A 104 12.34 3.84 2.41
N THR A 105 11.27 4.60 2.15
CA THR A 105 11.12 5.43 0.96
C THR A 105 11.83 6.77 1.15
N GLN A 106 12.08 7.47 0.06
CA GLN A 106 12.71 8.79 0.04
C GLN A 106 11.96 9.68 -0.93
N GLU A 107 11.81 10.96 -0.59
CA GLU A 107 11.20 11.93 -1.49
C GLU A 107 12.11 12.17 -2.70
N ASP A 108 11.57 11.93 -3.88
CA ASP A 108 12.21 12.20 -5.17
C ASP A 108 11.19 12.73 -6.17
N GLY A 109 11.33 14.00 -6.52
CA GLY A 109 10.47 14.66 -7.50
C GLY A 109 8.98 14.73 -7.12
N GLY A 110 8.65 14.89 -5.85
CA GLY A 110 7.27 14.93 -5.33
C GLY A 110 6.62 13.55 -5.20
N ARG A 111 7.41 12.49 -5.27
CA ARG A 111 7.01 11.09 -5.06
C ARG A 111 7.90 10.48 -3.99
N HIS A 112 7.36 9.53 -3.25
CA HIS A 112 8.12 8.77 -2.26
C HIS A 112 8.55 7.44 -2.87
N VAL A 113 9.85 7.29 -3.13
CA VAL A 113 10.41 6.22 -3.93
C VAL A 113 11.25 5.28 -3.06
N LYS A 114 11.04 3.98 -3.23
CA LYS A 114 11.91 2.93 -2.72
C LYS A 114 12.86 2.48 -3.81
N TYR A 115 14.14 2.54 -3.53
CA TYR A 115 15.19 2.00 -4.39
C TYR A 115 15.68 0.65 -3.88
N ALA A 116 16.06 -0.24 -4.79
CA ALA A 116 16.68 -1.51 -4.46
C ALA A 116 18.10 -1.27 -3.91
N GLY A 117 18.42 -1.87 -2.74
CA GLY A 117 19.71 -1.67 -2.07
C GLY A 117 19.80 -0.31 -1.37
N ASP A 118 21.04 0.11 -1.05
CA ASP A 118 21.31 1.31 -0.24
C ASP A 118 21.25 2.64 -1.02
N GLY A 119 20.20 2.85 -1.82
CA GLY A 119 19.90 4.16 -2.40
C GLY A 119 20.47 4.45 -3.79
N GLY A 120 21.08 3.47 -4.49
CA GLY A 120 21.62 3.66 -5.86
C GLY A 120 21.09 2.66 -6.89
N GLY A 121 20.13 1.82 -6.50
CA GLY A 121 19.57 0.77 -7.34
C GLY A 121 18.43 1.21 -8.23
N ALA A 122 17.87 0.26 -8.98
CA ALA A 122 16.65 0.49 -9.74
C ALA A 122 15.45 0.73 -8.78
N MET A 123 14.50 1.55 -9.21
CA MET A 123 13.26 1.78 -8.48
C MET A 123 12.54 0.45 -8.20
N GLU A 124 12.19 0.22 -6.96
CA GLU A 124 11.44 -0.95 -6.53
C GLU A 124 9.94 -0.68 -6.55
N PHE A 125 9.54 0.46 -6.01
CA PHE A 125 8.20 1.03 -6.13
C PHE A 125 8.22 2.53 -5.83
N ALA A 126 7.15 3.23 -6.18
CA ALA A 126 6.92 4.63 -5.82
C ALA A 126 5.48 4.83 -5.32
N ILE A 127 5.33 5.75 -4.40
CA ILE A 127 4.08 6.15 -3.79
C ILE A 127 3.82 7.61 -4.12
N ASP A 128 2.61 7.93 -4.52
CA ASP A 128 2.19 9.31 -4.77
C ASP A 128 0.70 9.52 -4.47
N SER A 129 0.24 10.76 -4.66
CA SER A 129 -1.18 11.13 -4.61
C SER A 129 -1.89 10.72 -3.31
N LEU A 130 -1.21 10.89 -2.16
CA LEU A 130 -1.84 10.69 -0.87
C LEU A 130 -2.96 11.71 -0.67
N SER A 131 -4.13 11.22 -0.31
CA SER A 131 -5.28 11.99 0.13
C SER A 131 -5.77 11.42 1.45
N VAL A 132 -5.80 12.26 2.48
CA VAL A 132 -6.29 11.90 3.81
C VAL A 132 -7.59 12.64 4.06
N SER A 133 -8.58 11.98 4.62
CA SER A 133 -9.85 12.55 5.04
C SER A 133 -10.17 12.07 6.44
N VAL A 134 -10.26 13.00 7.38
CA VAL A 134 -10.61 12.71 8.77
C VAL A 134 -12.00 13.23 9.04
N ARG A 135 -12.88 12.35 9.54
CA ARG A 135 -14.23 12.67 9.96
C ARG A 135 -14.32 12.58 11.48
N ASN A 136 -14.58 13.72 12.13
CA ASN A 136 -14.72 13.76 13.57
C ASN A 136 -16.13 13.34 14.01
N ALA A 137 -16.23 12.77 15.20
CA ALA A 137 -17.48 12.56 15.89
C ALA A 137 -17.96 13.86 16.52
N PRO A 138 -19.28 14.07 16.68
CA PRO A 138 -19.79 15.25 17.40
C PRO A 138 -19.36 15.20 18.87
N LEU A 139 -19.08 16.40 19.43
CA LEU A 139 -18.81 16.55 20.84
C LEU A 139 -20.10 16.28 21.63
N ALA A 140 -20.09 15.32 22.56
CA ALA A 140 -21.22 14.94 23.39
C ALA A 140 -22.53 14.71 22.62
N PRO A 141 -22.62 13.69 21.76
CA PRO A 141 -23.83 13.41 20.99
C PRO A 141 -25.01 13.06 21.90
N SER A 142 -26.21 13.52 21.53
CA SER A 142 -27.47 13.24 22.27
C SER A 142 -27.89 11.76 22.20
N ASP A 143 -27.45 11.05 21.13
CA ASP A 143 -27.63 9.61 20.94
C ASP A 143 -26.28 8.98 20.61
N PRO A 144 -25.51 8.50 21.61
CA PRO A 144 -24.20 7.94 21.42
C PRO A 144 -24.21 6.66 20.59
N GLN A 145 -25.30 5.89 20.60
CA GLN A 145 -25.36 4.60 19.88
C GLN A 145 -25.46 4.79 18.36
N ASN A 146 -26.03 5.89 17.90
CA ASN A 146 -26.23 6.23 16.51
C ASN A 146 -25.35 7.41 16.04
N ALA A 147 -24.49 7.93 16.91
CA ALA A 147 -23.61 9.04 16.56
C ALA A 147 -22.53 8.61 15.54
N ALA A 148 -22.13 9.57 14.70
CA ALA A 148 -20.97 9.39 13.83
C ALA A 148 -19.73 9.13 14.70
N ARG A 149 -18.89 8.19 14.29
CA ARG A 149 -17.63 7.87 14.95
C ARG A 149 -16.49 8.65 14.32
N PHE A 150 -15.38 8.75 15.06
CA PHE A 150 -14.16 9.27 14.51
C PHE A 150 -13.58 8.25 13.54
N GLU A 151 -13.41 8.67 12.28
CA GLU A 151 -12.88 7.83 11.21
C GLU A 151 -11.85 8.61 10.40
N ALA A 152 -10.80 7.94 10.00
CA ALA A 152 -9.78 8.46 9.08
C ALA A 152 -9.66 7.54 7.88
N ASP A 153 -9.73 8.12 6.69
CA ASP A 153 -9.55 7.43 5.42
C ASP A 153 -8.27 7.93 4.75
N ALA A 154 -7.47 7.03 4.18
CA ALA A 154 -6.38 7.39 3.29
C ALA A 154 -6.54 6.71 1.95
N VAL A 155 -6.23 7.45 0.90
CA VAL A 155 -6.12 6.95 -0.47
C VAL A 155 -4.74 7.28 -0.98
N ILE A 156 -4.03 6.27 -1.47
CA ILE A 156 -2.67 6.39 -1.95
C ILE A 156 -2.51 5.67 -3.29
N ARG A 157 -1.70 6.20 -4.19
CA ARG A 157 -1.38 5.54 -5.45
C ARG A 157 0.01 4.92 -5.36
N LEU A 158 0.08 3.63 -5.64
CA LEU A 158 1.29 2.83 -5.71
C LEU A 158 1.63 2.52 -7.17
N GLU A 159 2.85 2.81 -7.58
CA GLU A 159 3.43 2.39 -8.85
C GLU A 159 4.52 1.36 -8.60
N VAL A 160 4.44 0.21 -9.26
CA VAL A 160 5.43 -0.86 -9.17
C VAL A 160 5.92 -1.23 -10.56
N PRO A 161 7.22 -1.06 -10.86
CA PRO A 161 7.81 -1.55 -12.11
C PRO A 161 7.70 -3.06 -12.20
N VAL A 162 7.14 -3.57 -13.29
CA VAL A 162 7.04 -5.00 -13.56
C VAL A 162 8.31 -5.47 -14.26
N ARG A 163 8.88 -6.59 -13.81
CA ARG A 163 10.11 -7.17 -14.35
C ARG A 163 9.84 -8.59 -14.83
N PHE A 164 10.24 -8.89 -16.04
CA PHE A 164 10.11 -10.24 -16.59
C PHE A 164 11.33 -10.63 -17.42
N GLY A 165 12.00 -11.71 -17.06
CA GLY A 165 13.17 -12.20 -17.79
C GLY A 165 14.32 -11.19 -17.90
N GLY A 166 14.48 -10.29 -16.91
CA GLY A 166 15.48 -9.23 -16.92
C GLY A 166 15.09 -7.97 -17.71
N MET A 167 13.90 -7.94 -18.31
CA MET A 167 13.34 -6.78 -19.00
C MET A 167 12.34 -6.05 -18.11
N LEU A 168 12.33 -4.70 -18.21
CA LEU A 168 11.31 -3.87 -17.61
C LEU A 168 10.08 -3.84 -18.52
N LEU A 169 8.94 -4.16 -17.95
CA LEU A 169 7.61 -3.98 -18.56
C LEU A 169 6.97 -2.68 -18.06
N PRO A 170 5.85 -2.24 -18.65
CA PRO A 170 5.11 -1.09 -18.12
C PRO A 170 4.79 -1.27 -16.64
N SER A 171 4.93 -0.18 -15.86
CA SER A 171 4.63 -0.20 -14.43
C SER A 171 3.17 -0.51 -14.16
N MET A 172 2.91 -1.24 -13.09
CA MET A 172 1.58 -1.47 -12.56
C MET A 172 1.20 -0.33 -11.61
N HIS A 173 0.00 0.23 -11.77
CA HIS A 173 -0.54 1.27 -10.89
C HIS A 173 -1.69 0.70 -10.08
N ILE A 174 -1.62 0.83 -8.76
CA ILE A 174 -2.62 0.35 -7.81
C ILE A 174 -3.08 1.52 -6.95
N THR A 175 -4.39 1.69 -6.80
CA THR A 175 -4.94 2.60 -5.79
C THR A 175 -5.26 1.79 -4.54
N ILE A 176 -4.60 2.14 -3.45
CA ILE A 176 -4.81 1.55 -2.12
C ILE A 176 -5.70 2.50 -1.34
N LYS A 177 -6.75 1.95 -0.75
CA LYS A 177 -7.65 2.67 0.17
C LYS A 177 -7.61 1.95 1.50
N VAL A 178 -7.39 2.70 2.56
CA VAL A 178 -7.42 2.23 3.94
C VAL A 178 -8.32 3.13 4.77
N GLN A 179 -8.95 2.54 5.76
CA GLN A 179 -9.82 3.24 6.71
C GLN A 179 -9.52 2.72 8.11
N ALA A 180 -9.38 3.63 9.05
CA ALA A 180 -9.34 3.31 10.47
C ALA A 180 -10.37 4.14 11.21
N GLY A 181 -10.97 3.56 12.25
CA GLY A 181 -11.92 4.21 13.10
C GLY A 181 -11.64 3.91 14.56
N TYR A 182 -12.04 4.82 15.44
CA TYR A 182 -11.95 4.57 16.86
C TYR A 182 -13.05 3.61 17.28
N ILE A 183 -12.68 2.50 17.91
CA ILE A 183 -13.59 1.53 18.51
C ILE A 183 -13.34 1.54 20.01
N GLU A 184 -14.36 1.86 20.79
CA GLU A 184 -14.26 1.75 22.24
C GLU A 184 -14.15 0.29 22.67
N VAL A 185 -13.19 0.03 23.53
CA VAL A 185 -13.03 -1.25 24.21
C VAL A 185 -13.32 -0.98 25.70
N PHE A 186 -14.50 -1.36 26.16
CA PHE A 186 -14.88 -1.36 27.57
C PHE A 186 -14.60 -2.74 28.19
#